data_84020c5347877e55eec681fed2c2da4e
#
_entry.id   84020c5347877e55eec681fed2c2da4e
#
_cell.length_a   1.000
_cell.length_b   1.000
_cell.length_c   1.000
_cell.angle_alpha   90.00
_cell.angle_beta   90.00
_cell.angle_gamma   90.00
#
_symmetry.space_group_name_H-M   'P 1'
#
loop_
_entity.id
_entity.type
_entity.pdbx_description
1 polymer ?
#
loop_
_entity_poly.entity_id
_entity_poly.type
_entity_poly.pdbx_seq_one_letter_code
_entity_poly.pdbx_strand_id
1 'polypeptide(L)'
;MTTIRLDRVFPFNGKLSFLIPHEWTEEYDTDHYLYQASNTDSGWLRVSLITLSNPGKCSKERLSELINERAQQEAGELYDSGENIVAAWKQLSEESGSPICNYWWAVAHSFGPNLAREALFSYAILRERSEDAETLEAVSLVGRLVADAQFPDSESA
;
A
#
# COMPACT_ATOMS: atom_id res chain seq x y z
N MET A 1 -2.15 -9.03 26.77
CA MET A 1 -2.63 -8.55 25.46
C MET A 1 -1.95 -7.22 25.13
N THR A 2 -1.31 -7.14 23.98
CA THR A 2 -0.61 -5.93 23.58
C THR A 2 -1.52 -5.07 22.72
N THR A 3 -1.69 -3.82 23.10
CA THR A 3 -2.45 -2.85 22.34
C THR A 3 -1.51 -2.09 21.42
N ILE A 4 -1.79 -2.08 20.13
CA ILE A 4 -1.00 -1.34 19.17
C ILE A 4 -1.63 0.04 18.97
N ARG A 5 -0.83 1.07 19.22
CA ARG A 5 -1.25 2.45 18.99
C ARG A 5 -0.96 2.82 17.54
N LEU A 6 -1.94 3.40 16.88
CA LEU A 6 -1.82 3.78 15.48
C LEU A 6 -1.94 5.28 15.31
N ASP A 7 -1.21 5.81 14.35
CA ASP A 7 -1.28 7.21 13.96
C ASP A 7 -1.71 7.30 12.50
N ARG A 8 -2.47 8.34 12.19
CA ARG A 8 -2.88 8.58 10.80
C ARG A 8 -1.88 9.51 10.12
N VAL A 9 -1.46 9.12 8.92
CA VAL A 9 -0.55 9.92 8.10
C VAL A 9 -1.28 10.43 6.86
N PHE A 10 -0.77 11.52 6.29
CA PHE A 10 -1.40 12.23 5.17
C PHE A 10 -0.37 12.55 4.08
N PRO A 11 0.25 11.55 3.46
CA PRO A 11 1.24 11.81 2.41
C PRO A 11 0.60 12.43 1.16
N PHE A 12 1.44 12.95 0.27
CA PHE A 12 1.04 13.53 -1.00
C PHE A 12 0.06 14.69 -0.83
N ASN A 13 0.37 15.59 0.12
CA ASN A 13 -0.47 16.76 0.42
C ASN A 13 -1.90 16.36 0.83
N GLY A 14 -2.04 15.24 1.51
CA GLY A 14 -3.33 14.79 1.98
C GLY A 14 -4.19 14.08 0.93
N LYS A 15 -3.65 13.79 -0.23
CA LYS A 15 -4.40 13.05 -1.26
C LYS A 15 -4.56 11.57 -0.93
N LEU A 16 -3.82 11.10 0.05
CA LEU A 16 -3.89 9.74 0.56
C LEU A 16 -3.78 9.82 2.07
N SER A 17 -4.48 8.94 2.78
CA SER A 17 -4.39 8.86 4.22
C SER A 17 -4.53 7.41 4.66
N PHE A 18 -3.70 6.98 5.60
CA PHE A 18 -3.78 5.65 6.17
C PHE A 18 -3.16 5.63 7.55
N LEU A 19 -3.33 4.53 8.26
CA LEU A 19 -2.82 4.37 9.62
C LEU A 19 -1.52 3.57 9.61
N ILE A 20 -0.58 3.97 10.46
CA ILE A 20 0.66 3.24 10.71
C ILE A 20 0.87 3.07 12.20
N PRO A 21 1.70 2.11 12.64
CA PRO A 21 2.06 2.03 14.06
C PRO A 21 2.71 3.32 14.54
N HIS A 22 2.36 3.72 15.76
CA HIS A 22 2.77 5.01 16.36
C HIS A 22 4.28 5.27 16.33
N GLU A 23 5.08 4.22 16.47
CA GLU A 23 6.53 4.35 16.56
C GLU A 23 7.24 4.51 15.21
N TRP A 24 6.51 4.36 14.10
CA TRP A 24 7.12 4.43 12.78
C TRP A 24 7.44 5.87 12.41
N THR A 25 8.55 6.04 11.68
CA THR A 25 8.97 7.35 11.16
C THR A 25 8.61 7.46 9.69
N GLU A 26 8.45 8.71 9.24
CA GLU A 26 8.10 9.02 7.85
C GLU A 26 9.27 9.73 7.18
N GLU A 27 9.63 9.31 5.96
CA GLU A 27 10.59 9.99 5.12
C GLU A 27 10.01 10.17 3.72
N TYR A 28 10.32 11.29 3.09
CA TYR A 28 9.95 11.53 1.71
C TYR A 28 11.18 11.43 0.83
N ASP A 29 11.08 10.69 -0.28
CA ASP A 29 12.19 10.52 -1.21
C ASP A 29 11.66 10.64 -2.64
N THR A 30 11.93 11.77 -3.26
CA THR A 30 11.63 12.12 -4.65
C THR A 30 10.15 12.00 -5.03
N ASP A 31 9.60 10.78 -5.12
CA ASP A 31 8.24 10.55 -5.56
C ASP A 31 7.49 9.50 -4.72
N HIS A 32 8.10 9.09 -3.61
CA HIS A 32 7.45 8.13 -2.72
C HIS A 32 7.73 8.46 -1.26
N TYR A 33 6.92 7.90 -0.38
CA TYR A 33 7.11 8.02 1.07
C TYR A 33 7.57 6.68 1.62
N LEU A 34 8.41 6.74 2.63
CA LEU A 34 8.93 5.56 3.33
C LEU A 34 8.54 5.65 4.79
N TYR A 35 7.97 4.56 5.30
CA TYR A 35 7.61 4.45 6.72
C TYR A 35 8.29 3.22 7.30
N GLN A 36 8.93 3.39 8.45
CA GLN A 36 9.59 2.26 9.10
C GLN A 36 9.67 2.46 10.60
N ALA A 37 9.73 1.35 11.32
CA ALA A 37 9.96 1.37 12.75
C ALA A 37 11.35 1.93 13.05
N SER A 38 11.51 2.53 14.21
CA SER A 38 12.82 2.98 14.66
C SER A 38 13.77 1.81 14.89
N ASN A 39 13.22 0.62 15.08
CA ASN A 39 14.00 -0.61 15.14
C ASN A 39 14.25 -1.08 13.69
N THR A 40 15.51 -1.05 13.26
CA THR A 40 15.89 -1.35 11.88
C THR A 40 15.77 -2.81 11.48
N ASP A 41 15.50 -3.71 12.41
CA ASP A 41 15.29 -5.13 12.10
C ASP A 41 13.91 -5.42 11.54
N SER A 42 13.00 -4.45 11.62
CA SER A 42 11.66 -4.57 11.07
C SER A 42 11.66 -4.19 9.59
N GLY A 43 10.57 -4.51 8.91
CA GLY A 43 10.41 -4.15 7.51
C GLY A 43 10.22 -2.66 7.29
N TRP A 44 10.22 -2.28 6.02
CA TRP A 44 9.97 -0.88 5.65
C TRP A 44 8.87 -0.82 4.58
N LEU A 45 7.97 0.17 4.75
CA LEU A 45 6.82 0.36 3.88
C LEU A 45 7.05 1.55 2.97
N ARG A 46 6.93 1.35 1.65
CA ARG A 46 7.00 2.43 0.67
C ARG A 46 5.63 2.60 0.06
N VAL A 47 5.30 3.85 -0.28
CA VAL A 47 4.06 4.14 -0.99
C VAL A 47 4.30 5.19 -2.05
N SER A 48 3.74 4.95 -3.23
CA SER A 48 3.66 5.92 -4.31
C SER A 48 2.20 6.08 -4.71
N LEU A 49 1.88 7.21 -5.33
CA LEU A 49 0.52 7.55 -5.70
C LEU A 49 0.48 8.01 -7.15
N ILE A 50 -0.47 7.48 -7.91
CA ILE A 50 -0.72 7.96 -9.26
C ILE A 50 -2.19 8.38 -9.38
N THR A 51 -2.43 9.37 -10.22
CA THR A 51 -3.76 9.83 -10.55
C THR A 51 -4.08 9.41 -11.97
N LEU A 52 -5.23 8.79 -12.15
CA LEU A 52 -5.72 8.35 -13.45
C LEU A 52 -6.83 9.30 -13.86
N SER A 53 -6.67 9.95 -15.01
CA SER A 53 -7.64 10.94 -15.49
C SER A 53 -8.12 10.66 -16.91
N ASN A 54 -8.18 9.39 -17.30
CA ASN A 54 -8.67 8.99 -18.61
C ASN A 54 -10.20 9.02 -18.65
N PRO A 55 -10.81 9.94 -19.43
CA PRO A 55 -12.27 10.06 -19.44
C PRO A 55 -12.96 8.75 -19.79
N GLY A 56 -13.97 8.40 -18.97
CA GLY A 56 -14.76 7.20 -19.18
C GLY A 56 -14.09 5.89 -18.76
N LYS A 57 -12.83 5.95 -18.31
CA LYS A 57 -12.08 4.74 -17.97
C LYS A 57 -11.73 4.59 -16.49
N CYS A 58 -12.27 5.46 -15.67
CA CYS A 58 -11.94 5.49 -14.23
C CYS A 58 -13.11 5.07 -13.34
N SER A 59 -14.20 4.56 -13.90
CA SER A 59 -15.30 4.02 -13.10
C SER A 59 -14.81 2.85 -12.25
N LYS A 60 -15.54 2.53 -11.21
CA LYS A 60 -15.20 1.42 -10.33
C LYS A 60 -15.06 0.11 -11.13
N GLU A 61 -15.93 -0.11 -12.10
CA GLU A 61 -15.90 -1.32 -12.93
C GLU A 61 -14.64 -1.39 -13.78
N ARG A 62 -14.29 -0.29 -14.44
CA ARG A 62 -13.08 -0.22 -15.28
C ARG A 62 -11.81 -0.32 -14.44
N LEU A 63 -11.82 0.35 -13.31
CA LEU A 63 -10.70 0.31 -12.39
C LEU A 63 -10.50 -1.11 -11.86
N SER A 64 -11.59 -1.81 -11.55
CA SER A 64 -11.53 -3.19 -11.10
C SER A 64 -10.90 -4.10 -12.15
N GLU A 65 -11.23 -3.89 -13.44
CA GLU A 65 -10.62 -4.65 -14.53
C GLU A 65 -9.11 -4.40 -14.59
N LEU A 66 -8.69 -3.15 -14.47
CA LEU A 66 -7.29 -2.76 -14.52
C LEU A 66 -6.50 -3.40 -13.36
N ILE A 67 -7.03 -3.31 -12.17
CA ILE A 67 -6.37 -3.86 -10.98
C ILE A 67 -6.37 -5.39 -11.02
N ASN A 68 -7.42 -6.00 -11.57
CA ASN A 68 -7.48 -7.44 -11.74
C ASN A 68 -6.40 -7.95 -12.71
N GLU A 69 -6.12 -7.19 -13.78
CA GLU A 69 -5.04 -7.55 -14.69
C GLU A 69 -3.71 -7.61 -13.96
N ARG A 70 -3.46 -6.64 -13.08
CA ARG A 70 -2.24 -6.63 -12.27
C ARG A 70 -2.18 -7.83 -11.34
N ALA A 71 -3.28 -8.14 -10.67
CA ALA A 71 -3.34 -9.29 -9.78
C ALA A 71 -3.03 -10.58 -10.53
N GLN A 72 -3.57 -10.75 -11.74
CA GLN A 72 -3.32 -11.94 -12.55
C GLN A 72 -1.87 -12.02 -13.01
N GLN A 73 -1.28 -10.91 -13.44
CA GLN A 73 0.11 -10.88 -13.88
C GLN A 73 1.07 -11.28 -12.77
N GLU A 74 0.75 -10.92 -11.54
CA GLU A 74 1.61 -11.16 -10.38
C GLU A 74 1.20 -12.41 -9.59
N ALA A 75 0.22 -13.17 -10.06
CA ALA A 75 -0.33 -14.33 -9.37
C ALA A 75 -0.83 -13.98 -7.98
N GLY A 76 -1.44 -12.82 -7.84
CA GLY A 76 -1.94 -12.29 -6.59
C GLY A 76 -3.44 -12.47 -6.42
N GLU A 77 -3.96 -11.78 -5.40
CA GLU A 77 -5.38 -11.81 -5.06
C GLU A 77 -6.02 -10.46 -5.37
N LEU A 78 -7.30 -10.49 -5.73
CA LEU A 78 -8.11 -9.30 -5.91
C LEU A 78 -9.24 -9.30 -4.89
N TYR A 79 -9.43 -8.21 -4.18
CA TYR A 79 -10.55 -8.09 -3.24
C TYR A 79 -10.95 -6.63 -3.06
N ASP A 80 -12.15 -6.42 -2.52
CA ASP A 80 -12.64 -5.08 -2.18
C ASP A 80 -12.41 -4.81 -0.71
N SER A 81 -12.09 -3.56 -0.37
CA SER A 81 -12.03 -3.08 1.00
C SER A 81 -12.79 -1.77 1.05
N GLY A 82 -14.02 -1.78 1.57
CA GLY A 82 -14.90 -0.62 1.49
C GLY A 82 -15.12 -0.23 0.04
N GLU A 83 -14.80 1.00 -0.30
CA GLU A 83 -14.88 1.50 -1.68
C GLU A 83 -13.59 1.26 -2.47
N ASN A 84 -12.57 0.71 -1.83
CA ASN A 84 -11.29 0.47 -2.49
C ASN A 84 -11.26 -0.89 -3.17
N ILE A 85 -10.51 -0.96 -4.26
CA ILE A 85 -10.21 -2.20 -4.96
C ILE A 85 -8.75 -2.51 -4.68
N VAL A 86 -8.45 -3.71 -4.21
CA VAL A 86 -7.09 -4.07 -3.78
C VAL A 86 -6.60 -5.30 -4.53
N ALA A 87 -5.38 -5.19 -5.08
CA ALA A 87 -4.63 -6.35 -5.57
C ALA A 87 -3.44 -6.54 -4.63
N ALA A 88 -3.23 -7.78 -4.18
CA ALA A 88 -2.15 -8.09 -3.25
C ALA A 88 -1.32 -9.26 -3.80
N TRP A 89 0.00 -9.13 -3.74
CA TRP A 89 0.89 -10.19 -4.19
C TRP A 89 2.22 -10.12 -3.42
N LYS A 90 3.02 -11.15 -3.61
CA LYS A 90 4.31 -11.29 -2.94
C LYS A 90 5.38 -11.52 -4.00
N GLN A 91 6.54 -10.90 -3.83
CA GLN A 91 7.63 -11.00 -4.78
C GLN A 91 8.96 -11.15 -4.06
N LEU A 92 9.78 -12.07 -4.52
CA LEU A 92 11.14 -12.23 -4.01
C LEU A 92 12.08 -11.38 -4.86
N SER A 93 12.97 -10.64 -4.20
CA SER A 93 13.93 -9.77 -4.89
C SER A 93 15.20 -9.64 -4.08
N GLU A 94 16.06 -8.72 -4.49
CA GLU A 94 17.33 -8.43 -3.83
C GLU A 94 17.49 -6.91 -3.75
N GLU A 95 18.01 -6.42 -2.63
CA GLU A 95 18.37 -5.03 -2.47
C GLU A 95 19.74 -4.95 -1.86
N SER A 96 20.69 -4.26 -2.54
CA SER A 96 22.07 -4.10 -2.09
C SER A 96 22.73 -5.44 -1.74
N GLY A 97 22.38 -6.47 -2.51
CA GLY A 97 22.95 -7.80 -2.31
C GLY A 97 22.23 -8.65 -1.26
N SER A 98 21.24 -8.09 -0.58
CA SER A 98 20.48 -8.84 0.44
C SER A 98 19.16 -9.37 -0.13
N PRO A 99 18.86 -10.68 0.09
CA PRO A 99 17.58 -11.22 -0.34
C PRO A 99 16.42 -10.58 0.41
N ILE A 100 15.42 -10.13 -0.34
CA ILE A 100 14.27 -9.39 0.18
C ILE A 100 12.98 -10.11 -0.22
N CYS A 101 12.00 -10.10 0.68
CA CYS A 101 10.65 -10.49 0.38
C CYS A 101 9.78 -9.22 0.39
N ASN A 102 9.17 -8.89 -0.74
CA ASN A 102 8.29 -7.73 -0.86
C ASN A 102 6.84 -8.18 -0.87
N TYR A 103 6.03 -7.54 -0.04
CA TYR A 103 4.58 -7.69 -0.07
C TYR A 103 4.01 -6.43 -0.71
N TRP A 104 3.22 -6.60 -1.75
CA TRP A 104 2.69 -5.50 -2.55
C TRP A 104 1.18 -5.40 -2.41
N TRP A 105 0.69 -4.16 -2.36
CA TRP A 105 -0.74 -3.87 -2.41
C TRP A 105 -0.96 -2.70 -3.36
N ALA A 106 -1.74 -2.92 -4.41
CA ALA A 106 -2.22 -1.84 -5.26
C ALA A 106 -3.63 -1.52 -4.77
N VAL A 107 -3.80 -0.33 -4.21
CA VAL A 107 -5.09 0.09 -3.63
C VAL A 107 -5.62 1.22 -4.48
N ALA A 108 -6.77 1.02 -5.10
CA ALA A 108 -7.32 1.96 -6.06
C ALA A 108 -8.71 2.43 -5.64
N HIS A 109 -9.00 3.68 -5.94
CA HIS A 109 -10.27 4.31 -5.60
C HIS A 109 -10.77 5.15 -6.78
N SER A 110 -12.04 4.96 -7.13
CA SER A 110 -12.69 5.70 -8.21
C SER A 110 -13.43 6.91 -7.65
N PHE A 111 -13.22 8.08 -8.26
CA PHE A 111 -13.99 9.30 -7.99
C PHE A 111 -15.07 9.52 -9.05
N GLY A 112 -15.36 8.51 -9.84
CA GLY A 112 -16.29 8.60 -10.95
C GLY A 112 -15.64 8.14 -12.26
N PRO A 113 -16.33 8.28 -13.40
CA PRO A 113 -15.83 7.73 -14.65
C PRO A 113 -14.57 8.41 -15.20
N ASN A 114 -14.24 9.60 -14.70
CA ASN A 114 -13.17 10.41 -15.27
C ASN A 114 -11.95 10.57 -14.39
N LEU A 115 -11.99 10.07 -13.15
CA LEU A 115 -10.91 10.28 -12.21
C LEU A 115 -10.80 9.12 -11.23
N ALA A 116 -9.58 8.64 -11.02
CA ALA A 116 -9.28 7.63 -10.00
C ALA A 116 -7.87 7.87 -9.47
N ARG A 117 -7.59 7.29 -8.32
CA ARG A 117 -6.23 7.27 -7.77
C ARG A 117 -5.86 5.86 -7.38
N GLU A 118 -4.58 5.56 -7.54
CA GLU A 118 -4.02 4.27 -7.15
C GLU A 118 -2.81 4.50 -6.28
N ALA A 119 -2.81 3.93 -5.09
CA ALA A 119 -1.66 3.92 -4.20
C ALA A 119 -1.00 2.56 -4.31
N LEU A 120 0.29 2.54 -4.57
CA LEU A 120 1.06 1.31 -4.63
C LEU A 120 1.92 1.23 -3.38
N PHE A 121 1.64 0.24 -2.54
CA PHE A 121 2.36 0.00 -1.29
C PHE A 121 3.26 -1.21 -1.46
N SER A 122 4.47 -1.14 -0.93
CA SER A 122 5.33 -2.31 -0.80
C SER A 122 5.93 -2.37 0.59
N TYR A 123 5.84 -3.53 1.21
CA TYR A 123 6.45 -3.76 2.52
C TYR A 123 7.58 -4.76 2.33
N ALA A 124 8.80 -4.29 2.49
CA ALA A 124 10.00 -5.08 2.25
C ALA A 124 10.55 -5.60 3.57
N ILE A 125 10.84 -6.89 3.62
CA ILE A 125 11.43 -7.53 4.78
C ILE A 125 12.60 -8.39 4.32
N LEU A 126 13.54 -8.63 5.22
CA LEU A 126 14.64 -9.55 4.91
C LEU A 126 14.08 -10.97 4.76
N ARG A 127 14.50 -11.66 3.69
CA ARG A 127 13.99 -13.01 3.42
C ARG A 127 14.22 -13.97 4.58
N GLU A 128 15.33 -13.81 5.28
CA GLU A 128 15.64 -14.66 6.42
C GLU A 128 14.65 -14.53 7.58
N ARG A 129 13.87 -13.42 7.59
CA ARG A 129 12.85 -13.19 8.61
C ARG A 129 11.43 -13.43 8.10
N SER A 130 11.27 -13.85 6.85
CA SER A 130 9.95 -13.95 6.21
C SER A 130 9.05 -15.02 6.84
N GLU A 131 9.62 -15.95 7.59
CA GLU A 131 8.85 -17.00 8.26
C GLU A 131 8.64 -16.73 9.74
N ASP A 132 9.24 -15.68 10.31
CA ASP A 132 9.09 -15.32 11.71
C ASP A 132 7.65 -14.94 12.03
N ALA A 133 7.12 -15.40 13.16
CA ALA A 133 5.76 -15.11 13.58
C ALA A 133 5.53 -13.60 13.70
N GLU A 134 6.48 -12.87 14.28
CA GLU A 134 6.38 -11.41 14.42
C GLU A 134 6.30 -10.73 13.06
N THR A 135 7.10 -11.19 12.09
CA THR A 135 7.11 -10.64 10.74
C THR A 135 5.77 -10.89 10.05
N LEU A 136 5.24 -12.11 10.16
CA LEU A 136 3.96 -12.45 9.55
C LEU A 136 2.81 -11.64 10.16
N GLU A 137 2.85 -11.38 11.47
CA GLU A 137 1.88 -10.52 12.12
C GLU A 137 1.98 -9.09 11.61
N ALA A 138 3.20 -8.58 11.43
CA ALA A 138 3.42 -7.24 10.90
C ALA A 138 2.89 -7.11 9.48
N VAL A 139 3.15 -8.09 8.63
CA VAL A 139 2.65 -8.11 7.25
C VAL A 139 1.13 -8.11 7.24
N SER A 140 0.51 -8.93 8.08
CA SER A 140 -0.95 -8.98 8.16
C SER A 140 -1.54 -7.65 8.61
N LEU A 141 -0.92 -7.02 9.61
CA LEU A 141 -1.37 -5.71 10.08
C LEU A 141 -1.24 -4.66 8.97
N VAL A 142 -0.07 -4.57 8.34
CA VAL A 142 0.17 -3.60 7.26
C VAL A 142 -0.84 -3.79 6.15
N GLY A 143 -1.10 -5.04 5.75
CA GLY A 143 -2.07 -5.34 4.70
C GLY A 143 -3.46 -4.78 5.02
N ARG A 144 -3.91 -4.94 6.26
CA ARG A 144 -5.22 -4.39 6.68
C ARG A 144 -5.21 -2.87 6.68
N LEU A 145 -4.13 -2.27 7.17
CA LEU A 145 -4.06 -0.80 7.26
C LEU A 145 -4.02 -0.14 5.89
N VAL A 146 -3.27 -0.69 4.94
CA VAL A 146 -3.19 -0.10 3.60
C VAL A 146 -4.46 -0.36 2.79
N ALA A 147 -5.11 -1.50 2.96
CA ALA A 147 -6.37 -1.80 2.27
C ALA A 147 -7.45 -0.80 2.66
N ASP A 148 -7.42 -0.29 3.89
CA ASP A 148 -8.37 0.69 4.40
C ASP A 148 -7.94 2.13 4.14
N ALA A 149 -6.96 2.34 3.27
CA ALA A 149 -6.51 3.69 2.94
C ALA A 149 -7.66 4.55 2.45
N GLN A 150 -7.60 5.83 2.79
CA GLN A 150 -8.61 6.80 2.39
C GLN A 150 -8.03 7.72 1.32
N PHE A 151 -8.87 8.02 0.34
CA PHE A 151 -8.51 8.93 -0.74
C PHE A 151 -9.45 10.13 -0.65
N PRO A 152 -9.02 11.20 0.04
CA PRO A 152 -9.85 12.39 0.18
C PRO A 152 -10.27 12.93 -1.17
N ASP A 153 -11.43 13.58 -1.21
CA ASP A 153 -12.02 14.11 -2.43
C ASP A 153 -11.01 14.98 -3.19
N SER A 154 -10.95 14.79 -4.51
CA SER A 154 -10.03 15.53 -5.36
C SER A 154 -10.28 17.05 -5.31
N GLU A 155 -11.49 17.48 -4.97
CA GLU A 155 -11.83 18.89 -4.88
C GLU A 155 -11.22 19.55 -3.64
N SER A 156 -10.89 18.79 -2.63
CA SER A 156 -10.25 19.31 -1.44
C SER A 156 -8.75 19.46 -1.59
N ALA A 157 -8.20 19.06 -2.71
CA ALA A 157 -6.76 19.12 -2.94
C ALA A 157 -6.31 20.49 -3.42
#